data_5032557bf0e5451a2d5093114f529a09
#
_entry.id   5032557bf0e5451a2d5093114f529a09
#
_cell.length_a   1.000
_cell.length_b   1.000
_cell.length_c   1.000
_cell.angle_alpha   90.00
_cell.angle_beta   90.00
_cell.angle_gamma   90.00
#
_symmetry.space_group_name_H-M   'P 1'
#
loop_
_entity.id
_entity.type
_entity.pdbx_description
1 polymer ?
#
loop_
_entity_poly.entity_id
_entity_poly.type
_entity_poly.pdbx_seq_one_letter_code
_entity_poly.pdbx_strand_id
1 'polypeptide(L)'
;MTDTVWMIVLLLLAVVVGFSYAFQSAERRRCFAIRREGVRVNRLIKQVLQDVQQHRGMANAYLNGDAAFAARLQQKQAEIERGLQELDAHRNRGLMTPLRWDRVRGDWRVLHGAVLELTVEDSFQRHSDLIRVILYLMGDVAERSQLGDGCAAAAALIGALWTQIPLAAEELGQARGIGAGVAAQGRCSGVARIKLRFLEERIGEIMDGVSRGLAQAGLPPSQAAPVTQAWTAAQQVVRDFLAVLDTQLINVERPRVDAEHFFGAATQAVDAAFHVFGVASDALESAMDATARAP
;
A
#
# COMPACT_ATOMS: atom_id res chain seq x y z
N MET A 1 62.96 18.90 18.19
CA MET A 1 61.73 19.75 18.05
C MET A 1 60.85 19.38 16.85
N THR A 2 61.40 19.01 15.71
CA THR A 2 60.64 18.58 14.52
C THR A 2 59.83 17.32 14.73
N ASP A 3 60.41 16.30 15.36
CA ASP A 3 59.77 14.99 15.59
C ASP A 3 58.57 15.06 16.54
N THR A 4 58.64 15.87 17.57
CA THR A 4 57.52 16.11 18.52
C THR A 4 56.35 16.83 17.86
N VAL A 5 56.59 17.76 16.95
CA VAL A 5 55.56 18.47 16.19
C VAL A 5 54.86 17.49 15.23
N TRP A 6 55.61 16.67 14.52
CA TRP A 6 55.01 15.64 13.62
C TRP A 6 54.21 14.60 14.38
N MET A 7 54.64 14.21 15.57
CA MET A 7 53.89 13.25 16.40
C MET A 7 52.57 13.82 16.87
N ILE A 8 52.52 15.12 17.27
CA ILE A 8 51.29 15.83 17.65
C ILE A 8 50.34 15.95 16.44
N VAL A 9 50.87 16.29 15.26
CA VAL A 9 50.06 16.39 14.03
C VAL A 9 49.41 15.03 13.67
N LEU A 10 50.18 13.94 13.73
CA LEU A 10 49.67 12.59 13.47
C LEU A 10 48.61 12.15 14.49
N LEU A 11 48.80 12.52 15.76
CA LEU A 11 47.84 12.22 16.82
C LEU A 11 46.52 12.97 16.59
N LEU A 12 46.60 14.26 16.26
CA LEU A 12 45.42 15.07 15.92
C LEU A 12 44.72 14.55 14.69
N LEU A 13 45.42 14.13 13.65
CA LEU A 13 44.87 13.56 12.45
C LEU A 13 44.14 12.23 12.76
N ALA A 14 44.73 11.37 13.58
CA ALA A 14 44.11 10.11 14.03
C ALA A 14 42.83 10.37 14.83
N VAL A 15 42.82 11.37 15.71
CA VAL A 15 41.63 11.78 16.46
C VAL A 15 40.52 12.29 15.53
N VAL A 16 40.86 13.15 14.55
CA VAL A 16 39.90 13.67 13.57
C VAL A 16 39.32 12.54 12.70
N VAL A 17 40.16 11.63 12.21
CA VAL A 17 39.73 10.47 11.44
C VAL A 17 38.84 9.54 12.27
N GLY A 18 39.26 9.25 13.51
CA GLY A 18 38.49 8.44 14.45
C GLY A 18 37.12 9.05 14.77
N PHE A 19 37.08 10.36 15.02
CA PHE A 19 35.83 11.09 15.26
C PHE A 19 34.93 11.10 14.01
N SER A 20 35.48 11.36 12.81
CA SER A 20 34.74 11.33 11.55
C SER A 20 34.16 9.96 11.27
N TYR A 21 34.92 8.89 11.50
CA TYR A 21 34.45 7.51 11.36
C TYR A 21 33.33 7.18 12.35
N ALA A 22 33.50 7.56 13.63
CA ALA A 22 32.48 7.35 14.66
C ALA A 22 31.17 8.10 14.32
N PHE A 23 31.30 9.35 13.88
CA PHE A 23 30.15 10.16 13.47
C PHE A 23 29.43 9.57 12.27
N GLN A 24 30.17 9.20 11.19
CA GLN A 24 29.59 8.56 10.01
C GLN A 24 28.91 7.22 10.34
N SER A 25 29.54 6.43 11.23
CA SER A 25 28.94 5.15 11.63
C SER A 25 27.67 5.32 12.45
N ALA A 26 27.61 6.32 13.32
CA ALA A 26 26.41 6.67 14.09
C ALA A 26 25.28 7.16 13.16
N GLU A 27 25.60 8.00 12.17
CA GLU A 27 24.63 8.50 11.19
C GLU A 27 24.09 7.38 10.31
N ARG A 28 24.96 6.47 9.81
CA ARG A 28 24.52 5.27 9.07
C ARG A 28 23.56 4.41 9.89
N ARG A 29 23.87 4.16 11.16
CA ARG A 29 22.98 3.38 12.06
C ARG A 29 21.63 4.07 12.24
N ARG A 30 21.63 5.41 12.41
CA ARG A 30 20.42 6.20 12.55
C ARG A 30 19.54 6.13 11.29
N CYS A 31 20.12 6.37 10.12
CA CYS A 31 19.42 6.26 8.84
C CYS A 31 18.81 4.84 8.63
N PHE A 32 19.60 3.81 8.95
CA PHE A 32 19.13 2.43 8.87
C PHE A 32 17.93 2.16 9.80
N ALA A 33 18.00 2.64 11.06
CA ALA A 33 16.90 2.48 12.01
C ALA A 33 15.62 3.20 11.55
N ILE A 34 15.74 4.41 10.99
CA ILE A 34 14.62 5.18 10.44
C ILE A 34 13.99 4.44 9.26
N ARG A 35 14.80 3.93 8.34
CA ARG A 35 14.34 3.17 7.17
C ARG A 35 13.60 1.90 7.57
N ARG A 36 14.16 1.13 8.49
CA ARG A 36 13.54 -0.09 9.01
C ARG A 36 12.20 0.18 9.67
N GLU A 37 12.14 1.26 10.46
CA GLU A 37 10.90 1.69 11.08
C GLU A 37 9.86 2.11 10.02
N GLY A 38 10.28 2.79 8.95
CA GLY A 38 9.40 3.14 7.83
C GLY A 38 8.76 1.93 7.16
N VAL A 39 9.53 0.87 6.91
CA VAL A 39 8.98 -0.39 6.36
C VAL A 39 7.95 -0.98 7.31
N ARG A 40 8.26 -1.06 8.60
CA ARG A 40 7.36 -1.60 9.62
C ARG A 40 6.06 -0.81 9.70
N VAL A 41 6.13 0.51 9.77
CA VAL A 41 4.95 1.38 9.85
C VAL A 41 4.10 1.25 8.58
N ASN A 42 4.71 1.20 7.39
CA ASN A 42 3.95 1.01 6.14
C ASN A 42 3.28 -0.36 6.04
N ARG A 43 3.86 -1.42 6.62
CA ARG A 43 3.17 -2.72 6.73
C ARG A 43 1.93 -2.64 7.61
N LEU A 44 1.99 -1.93 8.73
CA LEU A 44 0.83 -1.70 9.61
C LEU A 44 -0.24 -0.85 8.90
N ILE A 45 0.15 0.23 8.21
CA ILE A 45 -0.78 1.05 7.44
C ILE A 45 -1.45 0.22 6.33
N LYS A 46 -0.69 -0.64 5.64
CA LYS A 46 -1.24 -1.55 4.62
C LYS A 46 -2.29 -2.49 5.22
N GLN A 47 -2.07 -3.02 6.43
CA GLN A 47 -3.07 -3.86 7.09
C GLN A 47 -4.36 -3.08 7.38
N VAL A 48 -4.25 -1.88 7.96
CA VAL A 48 -5.41 -1.00 8.18
C VAL A 48 -6.11 -0.66 6.86
N LEU A 49 -5.36 -0.38 5.79
CA LEU A 49 -5.91 -0.16 4.44
C LEU A 49 -6.78 -1.33 3.98
N GLN A 50 -6.27 -2.56 4.06
CA GLN A 50 -7.01 -3.77 3.70
C GLN A 50 -8.27 -3.95 4.54
N ASP A 51 -8.17 -3.71 5.85
CA ASP A 51 -9.30 -3.85 6.76
C ASP A 51 -10.40 -2.82 6.45
N VAL A 52 -10.04 -1.57 6.12
CA VAL A 52 -11.02 -0.54 5.69
C VAL A 52 -11.65 -0.90 4.35
N GLN A 53 -10.89 -1.45 3.40
CA GLN A 53 -11.43 -1.93 2.12
C GLN A 53 -12.42 -3.10 2.30
N GLN A 54 -12.10 -4.04 3.20
CA GLN A 54 -12.99 -5.15 3.55
C GLN A 54 -14.25 -4.64 4.26
N HIS A 55 -14.10 -3.68 5.19
CA HIS A 55 -15.21 -3.03 5.87
C HIS A 55 -16.15 -2.34 4.88
N ARG A 56 -15.61 -1.64 3.86
CA ARG A 56 -16.41 -1.07 2.75
C ARG A 56 -17.25 -2.14 2.04
N GLY A 57 -16.65 -3.28 1.71
CA GLY A 57 -17.36 -4.39 1.07
C GLY A 57 -18.48 -4.97 1.95
N MET A 58 -18.20 -5.17 3.24
CA MET A 58 -19.18 -5.66 4.20
C MET A 58 -20.32 -4.65 4.45
N ALA A 59 -19.98 -3.36 4.55
CA ALA A 59 -20.96 -2.28 4.68
C ALA A 59 -21.89 -2.22 3.46
N ASN A 60 -21.31 -2.37 2.26
CA ASN A 60 -22.11 -2.43 1.03
C ASN A 60 -23.11 -3.59 1.03
N ALA A 61 -22.69 -4.79 1.45
CA ALA A 61 -23.58 -5.94 1.56
C ALA A 61 -24.69 -5.71 2.59
N TYR A 62 -24.35 -5.23 3.78
CA TYR A 62 -25.31 -4.92 4.86
C TYR A 62 -26.35 -3.88 4.43
N LEU A 63 -25.91 -2.77 3.85
CA LEU A 63 -26.79 -1.67 3.42
C LEU A 63 -27.68 -2.05 2.22
N ASN A 64 -27.32 -3.09 1.47
CA ASN A 64 -28.17 -3.70 0.46
C ASN A 64 -29.13 -4.78 1.02
N GLY A 65 -29.21 -4.94 2.34
CA GLY A 65 -30.20 -5.76 3.03
C GLY A 65 -29.71 -7.10 3.56
N ASP A 66 -28.42 -7.43 3.44
CA ASP A 66 -27.84 -8.65 4.02
C ASP A 66 -27.46 -8.45 5.49
N ALA A 67 -28.45 -8.66 6.36
CA ALA A 67 -28.28 -8.49 7.81
C ALA A 67 -27.20 -9.42 8.42
N ALA A 68 -26.80 -10.49 7.76
CA ALA A 68 -25.75 -11.40 8.24
C ALA A 68 -24.38 -10.70 8.36
N PHE A 69 -24.18 -9.60 7.64
CA PHE A 69 -22.96 -8.81 7.71
C PHE A 69 -22.84 -7.91 8.96
N ALA A 70 -23.91 -7.70 9.73
CA ALA A 70 -23.86 -6.82 10.91
C ALA A 70 -22.77 -7.24 11.92
N ALA A 71 -22.73 -8.52 12.31
CA ALA A 71 -21.71 -9.03 13.24
C ALA A 71 -20.30 -8.98 12.65
N ARG A 72 -20.15 -9.25 11.35
CA ARG A 72 -18.86 -9.16 10.65
C ARG A 72 -18.34 -7.74 10.58
N LEU A 73 -19.23 -6.75 10.38
CA LEU A 73 -18.88 -5.33 10.42
C LEU A 73 -18.33 -4.94 11.79
N GLN A 74 -19.00 -5.32 12.88
CA GLN A 74 -18.53 -5.05 14.25
C GLN A 74 -17.17 -5.67 14.53
N GLN A 75 -16.96 -6.92 14.09
CA GLN A 75 -15.65 -7.58 14.21
C GLN A 75 -14.59 -6.80 13.43
N LYS A 76 -14.86 -6.44 12.18
CA LYS A 76 -13.93 -5.68 11.34
C LYS A 76 -13.63 -4.29 11.90
N GLN A 77 -14.61 -3.62 12.50
CA GLN A 77 -14.41 -2.36 13.20
C GLN A 77 -13.42 -2.50 14.35
N ALA A 78 -13.54 -3.57 15.14
CA ALA A 78 -12.59 -3.86 16.22
C ALA A 78 -11.17 -4.17 15.70
N GLU A 79 -11.04 -4.82 14.53
CA GLU A 79 -9.75 -5.06 13.89
C GLU A 79 -9.10 -3.76 13.42
N ILE A 80 -9.85 -2.89 12.75
CA ILE A 80 -9.38 -1.56 12.32
C ILE A 80 -8.94 -0.72 13.52
N GLU A 81 -9.75 -0.67 14.58
CA GLU A 81 -9.42 0.11 15.78
C GLU A 81 -8.12 -0.37 16.44
N ARG A 82 -7.90 -1.69 16.51
CA ARG A 82 -6.62 -2.25 17.02
C ARG A 82 -5.43 -1.84 16.14
N GLY A 83 -5.58 -1.92 14.81
CA GLY A 83 -4.54 -1.48 13.87
C GLY A 83 -4.22 0.01 14.01
N LEU A 84 -5.24 0.84 14.18
CA LEU A 84 -5.07 2.28 14.40
C LEU A 84 -4.42 2.58 15.76
N GLN A 85 -4.73 1.83 16.82
CA GLN A 85 -4.07 1.96 18.13
C GLN A 85 -2.60 1.53 18.07
N GLU A 86 -2.28 0.47 17.32
CA GLU A 86 -0.89 0.07 17.10
C GLU A 86 -0.11 1.18 16.37
N LEU A 87 -0.70 1.81 15.36
CA LEU A 87 -0.10 2.95 14.66
C LEU A 87 0.07 4.18 15.56
N ASP A 88 -0.83 4.44 16.50
CA ASP A 88 -0.68 5.53 17.48
C ASP A 88 0.62 5.43 18.28
N ALA A 89 1.11 4.22 18.58
CA ALA A 89 2.39 4.02 19.26
C ALA A 89 3.60 4.51 18.43
N HIS A 90 3.44 4.64 17.11
CA HIS A 90 4.46 5.16 16.19
C HIS A 90 4.32 6.66 15.88
N ARG A 91 3.26 7.32 16.36
CA ARG A 91 2.96 8.74 16.08
C ARG A 91 4.13 9.68 16.42
N ASN A 92 4.77 9.47 17.57
CA ASN A 92 5.84 10.35 18.08
C ASN A 92 7.20 10.11 17.41
N ARG A 93 7.32 9.18 16.48
CA ARG A 93 8.56 8.86 15.76
C ARG A 93 8.83 9.74 14.55
N GLY A 94 7.93 10.69 14.25
CA GLY A 94 8.11 11.68 13.19
C GLY A 94 7.89 11.17 11.76
N LEU A 95 7.51 9.89 11.58
CA LEU A 95 7.27 9.28 10.26
C LEU A 95 5.90 9.61 9.69
N MET A 96 4.89 9.76 10.53
CA MET A 96 3.55 10.17 10.12
C MET A 96 3.36 11.68 10.31
N THR A 97 2.77 12.34 9.30
CA THR A 97 2.39 13.76 9.46
C THR A 97 1.22 13.85 10.43
N PRO A 98 1.32 14.66 11.51
CA PRO A 98 0.26 14.75 12.51
C PRO A 98 -1.11 15.08 11.91
N LEU A 99 -1.16 16.07 11.01
CA LEU A 99 -2.39 16.51 10.35
C LEU A 99 -3.08 15.37 9.59
N ARG A 100 -2.31 14.56 8.84
CA ARG A 100 -2.87 13.44 8.06
C ARG A 100 -3.29 12.29 8.95
N TRP A 101 -2.49 12.00 9.98
CA TRP A 101 -2.85 10.98 10.96
C TRP A 101 -4.14 11.33 11.71
N ASP A 102 -4.25 12.57 12.20
CA ASP A 102 -5.46 13.06 12.89
C ASP A 102 -6.70 13.01 11.98
N ARG A 103 -6.50 13.26 10.67
CA ARG A 103 -7.56 13.10 9.68
C ARG A 103 -7.99 11.64 9.52
N VAL A 104 -7.07 10.69 9.39
CA VAL A 104 -7.39 9.24 9.33
C VAL A 104 -8.21 8.83 10.55
N ARG A 105 -7.77 9.22 11.76
CA ARG A 105 -8.48 8.91 13.01
C ARG A 105 -9.86 9.57 13.08
N GLY A 106 -9.97 10.81 12.62
CA GLY A 106 -11.22 11.57 12.58
C GLY A 106 -12.22 10.98 11.60
N ASP A 107 -11.81 10.76 10.35
CA ASP A 107 -12.65 10.21 9.28
C ASP A 107 -13.12 8.79 9.64
N TRP A 108 -12.24 7.96 10.21
CA TRP A 108 -12.64 6.65 10.72
C TRP A 108 -13.68 6.71 11.83
N ARG A 109 -13.49 7.59 12.82
CA ARG A 109 -14.44 7.73 13.93
C ARG A 109 -15.84 8.10 13.43
N VAL A 110 -15.93 9.04 12.50
CA VAL A 110 -17.20 9.45 11.89
C VAL A 110 -17.83 8.31 11.11
N LEU A 111 -17.05 7.60 10.28
CA LEU A 111 -17.52 6.47 9.49
C LEU A 111 -17.98 5.30 10.37
N HIS A 112 -17.20 4.94 11.38
CA HIS A 112 -17.51 3.88 12.34
C HIS A 112 -18.84 4.12 13.04
N GLY A 113 -19.09 5.37 13.49
CA GLY A 113 -20.33 5.72 14.21
C GLY A 113 -21.58 5.79 13.34
N ALA A 114 -21.43 6.00 12.01
CA ALA A 114 -22.57 6.27 11.14
C ALA A 114 -22.85 5.18 10.11
N VAL A 115 -21.95 4.21 9.91
CA VAL A 115 -21.96 3.31 8.75
C VAL A 115 -23.27 2.55 8.55
N LEU A 116 -23.97 2.18 9.62
CA LEU A 116 -25.22 1.41 9.54
C LEU A 116 -26.43 2.26 9.12
N GLU A 117 -26.31 3.59 9.18
CA GLU A 117 -27.37 4.56 8.88
C GLU A 117 -27.15 5.27 7.53
N LEU A 118 -26.00 5.03 6.87
CA LEU A 118 -25.66 5.65 5.60
C LEU A 118 -26.45 5.02 4.44
N THR A 119 -26.57 5.78 3.35
CA THR A 119 -26.90 5.18 2.06
C THR A 119 -25.72 4.35 1.55
N VAL A 120 -25.97 3.40 0.64
CA VAL A 120 -24.91 2.60 -0.02
C VAL A 120 -23.88 3.51 -0.67
N GLU A 121 -24.33 4.56 -1.35
CA GLU A 121 -23.46 5.50 -2.06
C GLU A 121 -22.64 6.36 -1.11
N ASP A 122 -23.22 6.91 -0.06
CA ASP A 122 -22.51 7.71 0.94
C ASP A 122 -21.49 6.85 1.71
N SER A 123 -21.85 5.62 2.05
CA SER A 123 -20.94 4.67 2.68
C SER A 123 -19.73 4.38 1.77
N PHE A 124 -19.98 4.05 0.50
CA PHE A 124 -18.92 3.79 -0.47
C PHE A 124 -17.99 5.00 -0.63
N GLN A 125 -18.55 6.21 -0.75
CA GLN A 125 -17.77 7.43 -0.92
C GLN A 125 -16.90 7.73 0.31
N ARG A 126 -17.47 7.67 1.52
CA ARG A 126 -16.73 7.94 2.76
C ARG A 126 -15.59 6.94 2.99
N HIS A 127 -15.81 5.66 2.70
CA HIS A 127 -14.73 4.66 2.74
C HIS A 127 -13.62 5.00 1.73
N SER A 128 -13.98 5.33 0.50
CA SER A 128 -13.01 5.65 -0.55
C SER A 128 -12.21 6.92 -0.23
N ASP A 129 -12.84 7.91 0.40
CA ASP A 129 -12.16 9.11 0.87
C ASP A 129 -11.17 8.80 2.00
N LEU A 130 -11.56 7.99 2.99
CA LEU A 130 -10.67 7.53 4.05
C LEU A 130 -9.49 6.72 3.49
N ILE A 131 -9.76 5.77 2.59
CA ILE A 131 -8.73 4.96 1.91
C ILE A 131 -7.72 5.86 1.19
N ARG A 132 -8.18 6.89 0.49
CA ARG A 132 -7.32 7.86 -0.18
C ARG A 132 -6.38 8.57 0.80
N VAL A 133 -6.88 8.95 1.97
CA VAL A 133 -6.06 9.57 3.02
C VAL A 133 -5.02 8.60 3.57
N ILE A 134 -5.38 7.32 3.73
CA ILE A 134 -4.46 6.25 4.15
C ILE A 134 -3.37 6.01 3.09
N LEU A 135 -3.70 6.00 1.81
CA LEU A 135 -2.73 5.87 0.71
C LEU A 135 -1.72 7.04 0.72
N TYR A 136 -2.19 8.26 0.95
CA TYR A 136 -1.28 9.41 1.11
C TYR A 136 -0.41 9.29 2.36
N LEU A 137 -0.92 8.72 3.46
CA LEU A 137 -0.13 8.48 4.66
C LEU A 137 1.03 7.50 4.41
N MET A 138 0.79 6.45 3.60
CA MET A 138 1.86 5.53 3.15
C MET A 138 2.97 6.26 2.41
N GLY A 139 2.63 7.19 1.52
CA GLY A 139 3.58 8.04 0.81
C GLY A 139 4.39 8.93 1.76
N ASP A 140 3.72 9.59 2.72
CA ASP A 140 4.40 10.42 3.74
C ASP A 140 5.42 9.62 4.55
N VAL A 141 5.06 8.40 4.96
CA VAL A 141 5.97 7.52 5.70
C VAL A 141 7.16 7.10 4.84
N ALA A 142 6.95 6.79 3.55
CA ALA A 142 8.01 6.46 2.61
C ALA A 142 9.02 7.60 2.48
N GLU A 143 8.53 8.83 2.28
CA GLU A 143 9.36 10.03 2.16
C GLU A 143 10.12 10.32 3.46
N ARG A 144 9.42 10.38 4.59
CA ARG A 144 10.01 10.73 5.89
C ARG A 144 10.99 9.69 6.43
N SER A 145 10.84 8.45 6.03
CA SER A 145 11.79 7.39 6.37
C SER A 145 13.01 7.34 5.45
N GLN A 146 13.12 8.27 4.48
CA GLN A 146 14.26 8.39 3.56
C GLN A 146 14.58 7.10 2.81
N LEU A 147 13.55 6.31 2.53
CA LEU A 147 13.72 5.00 1.92
C LEU A 147 14.15 5.09 0.45
N GLY A 148 13.75 6.16 -0.24
CA GLY A 148 14.16 6.47 -1.61
C GLY A 148 15.46 7.25 -1.73
N ASP A 149 16.05 7.72 -0.61
CA ASP A 149 17.20 8.61 -0.64
C ASP A 149 18.49 7.88 -1.04
N GLY A 150 19.25 8.51 -1.88
CA GLY A 150 20.59 8.10 -2.26
C GLY A 150 20.72 7.26 -3.53
N CYS A 151 19.60 6.76 -4.11
CA CYS A 151 19.65 5.98 -5.34
C CYS A 151 18.32 6.01 -6.09
N ALA A 152 18.34 6.33 -7.40
CA ALA A 152 17.14 6.31 -8.24
C ALA A 152 16.45 4.93 -8.28
N ALA A 153 17.21 3.85 -8.19
CA ALA A 153 16.68 2.49 -8.14
C ALA A 153 15.88 2.23 -6.85
N ALA A 154 16.35 2.71 -5.69
CA ALA A 154 15.60 2.61 -4.44
C ALA A 154 14.32 3.45 -4.51
N ALA A 155 14.37 4.66 -5.05
CA ALA A 155 13.19 5.52 -5.23
C ALA A 155 12.15 4.85 -6.15
N ALA A 156 12.59 4.21 -7.25
CA ALA A 156 11.70 3.49 -8.18
C ALA A 156 10.99 2.31 -7.48
N LEU A 157 11.73 1.51 -6.71
CA LEU A 157 11.15 0.40 -5.92
C LEU A 157 10.14 0.91 -4.90
N ILE A 158 10.48 1.96 -4.16
CA ILE A 158 9.62 2.55 -3.14
C ILE A 158 8.33 3.11 -3.77
N GLY A 159 8.44 3.82 -4.90
CA GLY A 159 7.28 4.31 -5.65
C GLY A 159 6.36 3.18 -6.10
N ALA A 160 6.91 2.09 -6.65
CA ALA A 160 6.13 0.92 -7.03
C ALA A 160 5.45 0.27 -5.81
N LEU A 161 6.20 0.05 -4.74
CA LEU A 161 5.76 -0.72 -3.57
C LEU A 161 4.75 0.03 -2.70
N TRP A 162 4.98 1.30 -2.39
CA TRP A 162 4.15 2.00 -1.40
C TRP A 162 3.22 3.07 -1.97
N THR A 163 3.26 3.26 -3.27
CA THR A 163 2.32 4.17 -3.94
C THR A 163 1.49 3.42 -4.96
N GLN A 164 2.12 2.74 -5.91
CA GLN A 164 1.40 2.18 -7.06
C GLN A 164 0.67 0.88 -6.73
N ILE A 165 1.31 -0.09 -6.06
CA ILE A 165 0.66 -1.36 -5.70
C ILE A 165 -0.56 -1.17 -4.78
N PRO A 166 -0.50 -0.37 -3.68
CA PRO A 166 -1.68 -0.10 -2.87
C PRO A 166 -2.78 0.66 -3.63
N LEU A 167 -2.40 1.55 -4.56
CA LEU A 167 -3.36 2.23 -5.43
C LEU A 167 -4.02 1.25 -6.40
N ALA A 168 -3.26 0.34 -7.02
CA ALA A 168 -3.83 -0.72 -7.87
C ALA A 168 -4.86 -1.57 -7.11
N ALA A 169 -4.54 -1.97 -5.87
CA ALA A 169 -5.45 -2.72 -5.01
C ALA A 169 -6.73 -1.92 -4.70
N GLU A 170 -6.65 -0.59 -4.55
CA GLU A 170 -7.83 0.26 -4.35
C GLU A 170 -8.69 0.34 -5.62
N GLU A 171 -8.09 0.60 -6.79
CA GLU A 171 -8.83 0.68 -8.05
C GLU A 171 -9.51 -0.67 -8.38
N LEU A 172 -8.82 -1.80 -8.16
CA LEU A 172 -9.40 -3.15 -8.26
C LEU A 172 -10.55 -3.35 -7.25
N GLY A 173 -10.41 -2.86 -6.02
CA GLY A 173 -11.45 -2.92 -5.00
C GLY A 173 -12.68 -2.07 -5.35
N GLN A 174 -12.52 -0.91 -5.98
CA GLN A 174 -13.62 -0.11 -6.49
C GLN A 174 -14.32 -0.81 -7.67
N ALA A 175 -13.55 -1.35 -8.63
CA ALA A 175 -14.09 -2.11 -9.74
C ALA A 175 -14.89 -3.33 -9.24
N ARG A 176 -14.41 -4.03 -8.20
CA ARG A 176 -15.12 -5.12 -7.52
C ARG A 176 -16.47 -4.66 -6.99
N GLY A 177 -16.50 -3.55 -6.24
CA GLY A 177 -17.73 -3.04 -5.63
C GLY A 177 -18.79 -2.64 -6.66
N ILE A 178 -18.39 -1.87 -7.67
CA ILE A 178 -19.28 -1.40 -8.73
C ILE A 178 -19.71 -2.55 -9.62
N GLY A 179 -18.77 -3.39 -10.06
CA GLY A 179 -19.04 -4.49 -10.99
C GLY A 179 -19.90 -5.58 -10.38
N ALA A 180 -19.71 -5.95 -9.11
CA ALA A 180 -20.57 -6.90 -8.42
C ALA A 180 -22.02 -6.37 -8.33
N GLY A 181 -22.20 -5.08 -8.05
CA GLY A 181 -23.53 -4.45 -8.09
C GLY A 181 -24.18 -4.47 -9.48
N VAL A 182 -23.41 -4.23 -10.53
CA VAL A 182 -23.85 -4.32 -11.92
C VAL A 182 -24.27 -5.75 -12.29
N ALA A 183 -23.45 -6.74 -11.91
CA ALA A 183 -23.74 -8.16 -12.15
C ALA A 183 -25.01 -8.61 -11.41
N ALA A 184 -25.16 -8.24 -10.12
CA ALA A 184 -26.34 -8.56 -9.32
C ALA A 184 -27.63 -7.95 -9.88
N GLN A 185 -27.56 -6.73 -10.43
CA GLN A 185 -28.71 -6.06 -11.05
C GLN A 185 -29.04 -6.57 -12.46
N GLY A 186 -28.17 -7.36 -13.08
CA GLY A 186 -28.30 -7.81 -14.47
C GLY A 186 -28.32 -6.67 -15.49
N ARG A 187 -27.86 -5.48 -15.12
CA ARG A 187 -27.88 -4.27 -15.94
C ARG A 187 -26.71 -3.33 -15.63
N CYS A 188 -25.97 -2.92 -16.66
CA CYS A 188 -24.94 -1.92 -16.58
C CYS A 188 -25.47 -0.55 -17.00
N SER A 189 -25.68 0.38 -16.05
CA SER A 189 -26.09 1.75 -16.37
C SER A 189 -24.98 2.49 -17.12
N GLY A 190 -25.31 3.55 -17.85
CA GLY A 190 -24.31 4.38 -18.52
C GLY A 190 -23.24 4.96 -17.57
N VAL A 191 -23.65 5.36 -16.37
CA VAL A 191 -22.73 5.87 -15.33
C VAL A 191 -21.80 4.78 -14.82
N ALA A 192 -22.35 3.58 -14.52
CA ALA A 192 -21.54 2.45 -14.07
C ALA A 192 -20.51 2.03 -15.15
N ARG A 193 -20.94 2.00 -16.41
CA ARG A 193 -20.09 1.69 -17.57
C ARG A 193 -18.91 2.67 -17.69
N ILE A 194 -19.17 3.97 -17.57
CA ILE A 194 -18.13 4.99 -17.62
C ILE A 194 -17.15 4.82 -16.46
N LYS A 195 -17.66 4.62 -15.23
CA LYS A 195 -16.82 4.40 -14.04
C LYS A 195 -15.95 3.15 -14.20
N LEU A 196 -16.51 2.02 -14.65
CA LEU A 196 -15.77 0.77 -14.83
C LEU A 196 -14.70 0.87 -15.91
N ARG A 197 -15.00 1.53 -17.04
CA ARG A 197 -14.00 1.77 -18.10
C ARG A 197 -12.86 2.65 -17.62
N PHE A 198 -13.16 3.72 -16.88
CA PHE A 198 -12.13 4.53 -16.27
C PHE A 198 -11.23 3.74 -15.33
N LEU A 199 -11.81 2.87 -14.48
CA LEU A 199 -11.05 2.02 -13.56
C LEU A 199 -10.19 0.99 -14.33
N GLU A 200 -10.72 0.39 -15.39
CA GLU A 200 -9.98 -0.53 -16.26
C GLU A 200 -8.72 0.12 -16.84
N GLU A 201 -8.87 1.29 -17.48
CA GLU A 201 -7.76 2.06 -18.03
C GLU A 201 -6.75 2.44 -16.93
N ARG A 202 -7.25 2.93 -15.80
CA ARG A 202 -6.44 3.36 -14.67
C ARG A 202 -5.63 2.22 -14.05
N ILE A 203 -6.23 1.04 -13.89
CA ILE A 203 -5.54 -0.17 -13.40
C ILE A 203 -4.41 -0.53 -14.39
N GLY A 204 -4.68 -0.52 -15.70
CA GLY A 204 -3.66 -0.78 -16.73
C GLY A 204 -2.46 0.16 -16.61
N GLU A 205 -2.69 1.46 -16.53
CA GLU A 205 -1.64 2.47 -16.36
C GLU A 205 -0.78 2.24 -15.10
N ILE A 206 -1.43 1.93 -13.97
CA ILE A 206 -0.74 1.65 -12.70
C ILE A 206 0.10 0.39 -12.81
N MET A 207 -0.43 -0.69 -13.40
CA MET A 207 0.29 -1.96 -13.61
C MET A 207 1.55 -1.75 -14.47
N ASP A 208 1.47 -0.92 -15.51
CA ASP A 208 2.63 -0.54 -16.33
C ASP A 208 3.65 0.27 -15.51
N GLY A 209 3.17 1.18 -14.67
CA GLY A 209 4.01 1.94 -13.74
C GLY A 209 4.78 1.04 -12.77
N VAL A 210 4.09 0.08 -12.14
CA VAL A 210 4.72 -0.92 -11.26
C VAL A 210 5.77 -1.73 -12.01
N SER A 211 5.47 -2.19 -13.23
CA SER A 211 6.42 -2.93 -14.08
C SER A 211 7.71 -2.15 -14.30
N ARG A 212 7.59 -0.87 -14.66
CA ARG A 212 8.76 0.02 -14.83
C ARG A 212 9.52 0.23 -13.53
N GLY A 213 8.82 0.46 -12.42
CA GLY A 213 9.43 0.66 -11.11
C GLY A 213 10.22 -0.56 -10.62
N LEU A 214 9.64 -1.75 -10.76
CA LEU A 214 10.30 -3.01 -10.39
C LEU A 214 11.49 -3.33 -11.29
N ALA A 215 11.41 -3.05 -12.60
CA ALA A 215 12.54 -3.23 -13.53
C ALA A 215 13.74 -2.31 -13.20
N GLN A 216 13.47 -1.13 -12.63
CA GLN A 216 14.46 -0.14 -12.22
C GLN A 216 14.97 -0.32 -10.78
N ALA A 217 14.38 -1.25 -10.03
CA ALA A 217 14.60 -1.39 -8.59
C ALA A 217 16.03 -1.74 -8.16
N GLY A 218 16.87 -2.25 -9.05
CA GLY A 218 18.29 -2.56 -8.75
C GLY A 218 18.48 -3.57 -7.60
N LEU A 219 17.49 -4.41 -7.33
CA LEU A 219 17.59 -5.46 -6.30
C LEU A 219 18.65 -6.50 -6.71
N PRO A 220 19.42 -7.04 -5.75
CA PRO A 220 20.27 -8.20 -6.00
C PRO A 220 19.47 -9.37 -6.60
N PRO A 221 20.06 -10.20 -7.49
CA PRO A 221 19.32 -11.26 -8.18
C PRO A 221 18.53 -12.20 -7.26
N SER A 222 19.09 -12.55 -6.09
CA SER A 222 18.43 -13.40 -5.10
C SER A 222 17.17 -12.80 -4.49
N GLN A 223 17.07 -11.48 -4.47
CA GLN A 223 15.92 -10.74 -3.92
C GLN A 223 14.97 -10.30 -5.04
N ALA A 224 15.49 -10.06 -6.23
CA ALA A 224 14.69 -9.70 -7.41
C ALA A 224 13.84 -10.87 -7.92
N ALA A 225 14.36 -12.11 -7.88
CA ALA A 225 13.66 -13.27 -8.43
C ALA A 225 12.29 -13.55 -7.79
N PRO A 226 12.13 -13.58 -6.44
CA PRO A 226 10.83 -13.76 -5.81
C PRO A 226 9.84 -12.63 -6.15
N VAL A 227 10.33 -11.38 -6.19
CA VAL A 227 9.50 -10.21 -6.54
C VAL A 227 9.02 -10.30 -7.98
N THR A 228 9.91 -10.65 -8.92
CA THR A 228 9.57 -10.82 -10.34
C THR A 228 8.54 -11.93 -10.53
N GLN A 229 8.70 -13.05 -9.83
CA GLN A 229 7.77 -14.17 -9.90
C GLN A 229 6.39 -13.77 -9.38
N ALA A 230 6.32 -13.14 -8.21
CA ALA A 230 5.08 -12.67 -7.62
C ALA A 230 4.38 -11.63 -8.52
N TRP A 231 5.17 -10.72 -9.10
CA TRP A 231 4.66 -9.72 -10.03
C TRP A 231 4.09 -10.32 -11.32
N THR A 232 4.81 -11.27 -11.94
CA THR A 232 4.34 -11.95 -13.16
C THR A 232 3.03 -12.70 -12.91
N ALA A 233 2.91 -13.37 -11.76
CA ALA A 233 1.66 -14.03 -11.37
C ALA A 233 0.53 -13.02 -11.16
N ALA A 234 0.78 -11.92 -10.46
CA ALA A 234 -0.21 -10.86 -10.22
C ALA A 234 -0.67 -10.21 -11.53
N GLN A 235 0.24 -9.93 -12.47
CA GLN A 235 -0.11 -9.42 -13.79
C GLN A 235 -1.07 -10.34 -14.54
N GLN A 236 -0.88 -11.66 -14.45
CA GLN A 236 -1.79 -12.60 -15.12
C GLN A 236 -3.18 -12.53 -14.49
N VAL A 237 -3.27 -12.63 -13.16
CA VAL A 237 -4.55 -12.57 -12.43
C VAL A 237 -5.31 -11.26 -12.72
N VAL A 238 -4.61 -10.12 -12.72
CA VAL A 238 -5.22 -8.82 -13.03
C VAL A 238 -5.69 -8.75 -14.48
N ARG A 239 -4.89 -9.24 -15.46
CA ARG A 239 -5.32 -9.28 -16.87
C ARG A 239 -6.58 -10.14 -17.05
N ASP A 240 -6.63 -11.30 -16.40
CA ASP A 240 -7.80 -12.20 -16.48
C ASP A 240 -9.04 -11.52 -15.90
N PHE A 241 -8.90 -10.82 -14.77
CA PHE A 241 -9.99 -10.02 -14.19
C PHE A 241 -10.45 -8.89 -15.12
N LEU A 242 -9.52 -8.12 -15.70
CA LEU A 242 -9.85 -7.03 -16.63
C LEU A 242 -10.53 -7.57 -17.90
N ALA A 243 -10.14 -8.75 -18.39
CA ALA A 243 -10.82 -9.39 -19.50
C ALA A 243 -12.28 -9.78 -19.15
N VAL A 244 -12.55 -10.28 -17.94
CA VAL A 244 -13.91 -10.51 -17.45
C VAL A 244 -14.69 -9.20 -17.35
N LEU A 245 -14.09 -8.15 -16.79
CA LEU A 245 -14.68 -6.83 -16.66
C LEU A 245 -15.12 -6.27 -18.02
N ASP A 246 -14.21 -6.29 -19.01
CA ASP A 246 -14.46 -5.77 -20.36
C ASP A 246 -15.51 -6.58 -21.11
N THR A 247 -15.30 -7.91 -21.21
CA THR A 247 -16.09 -8.76 -22.10
C THR A 247 -17.43 -9.20 -21.51
N GLN A 248 -17.61 -9.16 -20.19
CA GLN A 248 -18.79 -9.67 -19.53
C GLN A 248 -19.65 -8.60 -18.83
N LEU A 249 -19.09 -7.39 -18.59
CA LEU A 249 -19.83 -6.28 -17.98
C LEU A 249 -19.88 -5.02 -18.85
N ILE A 250 -18.74 -4.56 -19.38
CA ILE A 250 -18.63 -3.26 -20.05
C ILE A 250 -19.16 -3.32 -21.48
N ASN A 251 -18.67 -4.23 -22.30
CA ASN A 251 -18.93 -4.31 -23.73
C ASN A 251 -20.09 -5.25 -24.11
N VAL A 252 -21.07 -5.37 -23.21
CA VAL A 252 -22.28 -6.18 -23.41
C VAL A 252 -23.53 -5.37 -23.09
N GLU A 253 -24.66 -5.72 -23.72
CA GLU A 253 -25.94 -5.09 -23.39
C GLU A 253 -26.40 -5.48 -21.99
N ARG A 254 -26.22 -6.75 -21.63
CA ARG A 254 -26.54 -7.31 -20.30
C ARG A 254 -25.32 -8.03 -19.75
N PRO A 255 -25.03 -7.86 -18.45
CA PRO A 255 -23.98 -8.61 -17.78
C PRO A 255 -24.13 -10.12 -18.02
N ARG A 256 -23.00 -10.80 -18.29
CA ARG A 256 -22.95 -12.25 -18.58
C ARG A 256 -22.31 -13.05 -17.46
N VAL A 257 -21.76 -12.37 -16.46
CA VAL A 257 -21.15 -12.97 -15.26
C VAL A 257 -22.10 -12.78 -14.08
N ASP A 258 -22.21 -13.79 -13.22
CA ASP A 258 -22.91 -13.65 -11.94
C ASP A 258 -22.07 -12.84 -10.94
N ALA A 259 -22.74 -12.29 -9.92
CA ALA A 259 -22.12 -11.39 -8.96
C ALA A 259 -21.06 -12.08 -8.10
N GLU A 260 -21.24 -13.34 -7.72
CA GLU A 260 -20.33 -14.11 -6.88
C GLU A 260 -19.04 -14.41 -7.64
N HIS A 261 -19.15 -14.89 -8.87
CA HIS A 261 -18.00 -15.18 -9.73
C HIS A 261 -17.19 -13.89 -9.99
N PHE A 262 -17.86 -12.79 -10.36
CA PHE A 262 -17.20 -11.50 -10.57
C PHE A 262 -16.49 -11.00 -9.31
N PHE A 263 -17.16 -11.05 -8.16
CA PHE A 263 -16.59 -10.65 -6.89
C PHE A 263 -15.37 -11.50 -6.52
N GLY A 264 -15.43 -12.82 -6.75
CA GLY A 264 -14.32 -13.74 -6.52
C GLY A 264 -13.10 -13.42 -7.39
N ALA A 265 -13.29 -13.21 -8.70
CA ALA A 265 -12.22 -12.85 -9.63
C ALA A 265 -11.56 -11.52 -9.24
N ALA A 266 -12.34 -10.51 -8.91
CA ALA A 266 -11.82 -9.22 -8.44
C ALA A 266 -11.07 -9.33 -7.11
N THR A 267 -11.55 -10.18 -6.18
CA THR A 267 -10.87 -10.42 -4.89
C THR A 267 -9.51 -11.07 -5.12
N GLN A 268 -9.42 -12.06 -6.00
CA GLN A 268 -8.14 -12.68 -6.36
C GLN A 268 -7.15 -11.65 -6.93
N ALA A 269 -7.62 -10.70 -7.74
CA ALA A 269 -6.77 -9.64 -8.29
C ALA A 269 -6.26 -8.67 -7.19
N VAL A 270 -7.12 -8.28 -6.24
CA VAL A 270 -6.71 -7.46 -5.07
C VAL A 270 -5.70 -8.21 -4.21
N ASP A 271 -5.94 -9.49 -3.91
CA ASP A 271 -5.05 -10.31 -3.08
C ASP A 271 -3.70 -10.54 -3.76
N ALA A 272 -3.68 -10.71 -5.08
CA ALA A 272 -2.44 -10.82 -5.86
C ALA A 272 -1.61 -9.53 -5.78
N ALA A 273 -2.22 -8.35 -5.87
CA ALA A 273 -1.52 -7.07 -5.69
C ALA A 273 -0.91 -6.96 -4.28
N PHE A 274 -1.66 -7.30 -3.23
CA PHE A 274 -1.13 -7.26 -1.87
C PHE A 274 -0.10 -8.35 -1.57
N HIS A 275 -0.14 -9.48 -2.26
CA HIS A 275 0.91 -10.50 -2.19
C HIS A 275 2.24 -9.93 -2.70
N VAL A 276 2.24 -9.24 -3.85
CA VAL A 276 3.45 -8.56 -4.38
C VAL A 276 3.98 -7.55 -3.36
N PHE A 277 3.09 -6.77 -2.72
CA PHE A 277 3.51 -5.84 -1.66
C PHE A 277 4.26 -6.55 -0.54
N GLY A 278 3.78 -7.70 -0.07
CA GLY A 278 4.43 -8.51 0.97
C GLY A 278 5.82 -8.96 0.54
N VAL A 279 5.90 -9.66 -0.59
CA VAL A 279 7.16 -10.21 -1.12
C VAL A 279 8.20 -9.10 -1.39
N ALA A 280 7.79 -7.98 -1.97
CA ALA A 280 8.70 -6.87 -2.25
C ALA A 280 9.15 -6.15 -0.96
N SER A 281 8.29 -6.06 0.06
CA SER A 281 8.69 -5.53 1.38
C SER A 281 9.72 -6.42 2.07
N ASP A 282 9.56 -7.76 1.99
CA ASP A 282 10.53 -8.72 2.54
C ASP A 282 11.87 -8.65 1.81
N ALA A 283 11.85 -8.51 0.48
CA ALA A 283 13.04 -8.32 -0.33
C ALA A 283 13.79 -7.03 0.03
N LEU A 284 13.05 -5.94 0.25
CA LEU A 284 13.61 -4.65 0.67
C LEU A 284 14.27 -4.74 2.05
N GLU A 285 13.62 -5.36 3.04
CA GLU A 285 14.20 -5.56 4.38
C GLU A 285 15.47 -6.41 4.31
N SER A 286 15.45 -7.50 3.52
CA SER A 286 16.62 -8.36 3.32
C SER A 286 17.78 -7.60 2.67
N ALA A 287 17.52 -6.72 1.69
CA ALA A 287 18.52 -5.88 1.05
C ALA A 287 19.16 -4.89 2.04
N MET A 288 18.31 -4.29 2.87
CA MET A 288 18.76 -3.37 3.92
C MET A 288 19.66 -4.08 4.94
N ASP A 289 19.26 -5.26 5.43
CA ASP A 289 20.03 -6.04 6.39
C ASP A 289 21.39 -6.49 5.83
N ALA A 290 21.44 -6.86 4.54
CA ALA A 290 22.69 -7.19 3.85
C ALA A 290 23.65 -5.99 3.79
N THR A 291 23.12 -4.79 3.48
CA THR A 291 23.90 -3.55 3.42
C THR A 291 24.44 -3.14 4.81
N ALA A 292 23.67 -3.37 5.87
CA ALA A 292 24.09 -3.06 7.24
C ALA A 292 25.21 -3.97 7.78
N ARG A 293 25.36 -5.19 7.20
CA ARG A 293 26.39 -6.16 7.58
C ARG A 293 27.66 -6.05 6.73
N ALA A 294 27.61 -5.31 5.63
CA ALA A 294 28.79 -5.04 4.81
C ALA A 294 29.79 -4.19 5.59
N PRO A 295 31.08 -4.53 5.62
CA PRO A 295 32.13 -3.87 6.42
C PRO A 295 32.40 -2.42 6.02
#